data_e936eef2d1f5ccc274fd38a43c283f19
#
_entry.id   e936eef2d1f5ccc274fd38a43c283f19
#
_cell.length_a   1.000
_cell.length_b   1.000
_cell.length_c   1.000
_cell.angle_alpha   90.00
_cell.angle_beta   90.00
_cell.angle_gamma   90.00
#
_symmetry.space_group_name_H-M   'P 1'
#
loop_
_entity.id
_entity.type
_entity.pdbx_description
1 polymer ?
#
loop_
_entity_poly.entity_id
_entity_poly.type
_entity_poly.pdbx_seq_one_letter_code
_entity_poly.pdbx_strand_id
1 'polypeptide(L)'
;MSAAPGGKFKLSGLETTADDHDAVEQATAYIDDIIQRIRDISNNLMPGTLVRKGVLYAIEEYIDGLSKNEALKISFVHQGVPELDKAKAINIYRLVMEIIHNTLKHAKAGFLDIEFKREQDMLILTTQDNGSGFDYETMKLNNSGLGLRSMLNRAEVMEGDMYVESSPGKGTKYIIEIPIT
;
A
#
# COMPACT_ATOMS: atom_id res chain seq x y z
N MET A 1 35.72 -9.40 -40.98
CA MET A 1 34.82 -10.12 -40.08
C MET A 1 33.71 -9.16 -39.69
N SER A 2 32.52 -9.42 -40.17
CA SER A 2 31.42 -8.48 -40.31
C SER A 2 30.55 -8.45 -39.04
N ALA A 3 30.36 -7.26 -38.46
CA ALA A 3 29.35 -7.02 -37.44
C ALA A 3 28.01 -6.80 -38.11
N ALA A 4 26.97 -7.55 -37.70
CA ALA A 4 25.62 -7.41 -38.19
C ALA A 4 24.97 -6.10 -37.71
N PRO A 5 24.26 -5.36 -38.55
CA PRO A 5 23.59 -4.13 -38.15
C PRO A 5 22.26 -4.46 -37.44
N GLY A 6 22.10 -3.88 -36.25
CA GLY A 6 20.82 -3.89 -35.53
C GLY A 6 19.74 -3.24 -36.36
N GLY A 7 18.71 -4.01 -36.72
CA GLY A 7 17.56 -3.53 -37.48
C GLY A 7 16.75 -2.50 -36.69
N LYS A 8 16.82 -1.24 -37.11
CA LYS A 8 15.86 -0.22 -36.73
C LYS A 8 14.60 -0.46 -37.54
N PHE A 9 13.56 -0.98 -36.90
CA PHE A 9 12.23 -0.97 -37.49
C PHE A 9 11.72 0.47 -37.50
N LYS A 10 11.74 1.12 -38.66
CA LYS A 10 11.02 2.36 -38.93
C LYS A 10 9.56 1.98 -39.21
N LEU A 11 8.67 2.24 -38.27
CA LEU A 11 7.24 2.35 -38.53
C LEU A 11 6.97 3.72 -39.18
N SER A 12 7.29 3.84 -40.47
CA SER A 12 6.93 4.99 -41.29
C SER A 12 5.65 4.64 -42.05
N GLY A 13 4.52 5.22 -41.62
CA GLY A 13 3.27 5.13 -42.38
C GLY A 13 1.98 4.96 -41.60
N LEU A 14 1.98 5.04 -40.27
CA LEU A 14 0.76 5.18 -39.49
C LEU A 14 0.61 6.66 -39.11
N GLU A 15 -0.29 7.37 -39.79
CA GLU A 15 -0.84 8.62 -39.29
C GLU A 15 -1.67 8.28 -38.06
N THR A 16 -1.14 8.52 -36.85
CA THR A 16 -1.86 8.36 -35.60
C THR A 16 -2.92 9.45 -35.54
N THR A 17 -4.17 9.07 -35.57
CA THR A 17 -5.30 9.99 -35.37
C THR A 17 -5.46 10.30 -33.88
N ALA A 18 -6.20 11.36 -33.53
CA ALA A 18 -6.51 11.67 -32.14
C ALA A 18 -7.22 10.49 -31.45
N ASP A 19 -8.09 9.77 -32.18
CA ASP A 19 -8.79 8.58 -31.71
C ASP A 19 -7.83 7.42 -31.38
N ASP A 20 -6.71 7.28 -32.10
CA ASP A 20 -5.69 6.26 -31.81
C ASP A 20 -4.89 6.61 -30.53
N HIS A 21 -4.66 7.88 -30.25
CA HIS A 21 -4.07 8.34 -29.01
C HIS A 21 -4.95 8.05 -27.79
N ASP A 22 -6.24 8.37 -27.89
CA ASP A 22 -7.22 8.09 -26.83
C ASP A 22 -7.38 6.56 -26.60
N ALA A 23 -7.35 5.76 -27.67
CA ALA A 23 -7.39 4.30 -27.55
C ALA A 23 -6.14 3.73 -26.88
N VAL A 24 -4.95 4.28 -27.16
CA VAL A 24 -3.69 3.88 -26.51
C VAL A 24 -3.66 4.30 -25.04
N GLU A 25 -4.13 5.50 -24.70
CA GLU A 25 -4.25 5.93 -23.29
C GLU A 25 -5.22 5.03 -22.52
N GLN A 26 -6.39 4.72 -23.10
CA GLN A 26 -7.34 3.82 -22.47
C GLN A 26 -6.77 2.41 -22.30
N ALA A 27 -6.11 1.85 -23.32
CA ALA A 27 -5.46 0.55 -23.22
C ALA A 27 -4.36 0.53 -22.15
N THR A 28 -3.56 1.59 -22.04
CA THR A 28 -2.53 1.75 -21.03
C THR A 28 -3.15 1.79 -19.62
N ALA A 29 -4.23 2.55 -19.43
CA ALA A 29 -4.96 2.61 -18.16
C ALA A 29 -5.56 1.24 -17.76
N TYR A 30 -6.07 0.47 -18.73
CA TYR A 30 -6.56 -0.91 -18.48
C TYR A 30 -5.42 -1.86 -18.09
N ILE A 31 -4.27 -1.75 -18.75
CA ILE A 31 -3.09 -2.58 -18.41
C ILE A 31 -2.60 -2.23 -17.00
N ASP A 32 -2.54 -0.97 -16.64
CA ASP A 32 -2.16 -0.53 -15.29
C ASP A 32 -3.15 -1.03 -14.23
N ASP A 33 -4.45 -1.01 -14.50
CA ASP A 33 -5.48 -1.58 -13.62
C ASP A 33 -5.33 -3.10 -13.47
N ILE A 34 -5.06 -3.82 -14.54
CA ILE A 34 -4.80 -5.27 -14.51
C ILE A 34 -3.52 -5.58 -13.72
N ILE A 35 -2.44 -4.85 -13.96
CA ILE A 35 -1.19 -5.00 -13.21
C ILE A 35 -1.43 -4.74 -11.72
N GLN A 36 -2.23 -3.73 -11.41
CA GLN A 36 -2.58 -3.40 -10.04
C GLN A 36 -3.41 -4.52 -9.38
N ARG A 37 -4.42 -5.05 -10.08
CA ARG A 37 -5.21 -6.20 -9.60
C ARG A 37 -4.37 -7.45 -9.39
N ILE A 38 -3.41 -7.72 -10.28
CA ILE A 38 -2.47 -8.84 -10.13
C ILE A 38 -1.57 -8.62 -8.90
N ARG A 39 -1.09 -7.40 -8.67
CA ARG A 39 -0.34 -7.05 -7.45
C ARG A 39 -1.19 -7.20 -6.20
N ASP A 40 -2.44 -6.76 -6.23
CA ASP A 40 -3.39 -6.88 -5.12
C ASP A 40 -3.68 -8.35 -4.80
N ILE A 41 -3.85 -9.19 -5.82
CA ILE A 41 -3.99 -10.64 -5.66
C ILE A 41 -2.68 -11.25 -5.11
N SER A 42 -1.53 -10.84 -5.64
CA SER A 42 -0.22 -11.32 -5.17
C SER A 42 0.09 -10.91 -3.72
N ASN A 43 -0.28 -9.69 -3.34
CA ASN A 43 -0.15 -9.19 -1.97
C ASN A 43 -1.18 -9.84 -1.02
N ASN A 44 -2.33 -10.30 -1.55
CA ASN A 44 -3.30 -11.12 -0.83
C ASN A 44 -2.88 -12.58 -0.67
N LEU A 45 -1.99 -13.09 -1.54
CA LEU A 45 -1.28 -14.33 -1.30
C LEU A 45 -0.25 -14.06 -0.21
N MET A 46 -0.27 -14.86 0.83
CA MET A 46 0.64 -14.75 1.97
C MET A 46 2.10 -14.82 1.49
N PRO A 47 2.91 -13.73 1.65
CA PRO A 47 4.30 -13.76 1.20
C PRO A 47 5.04 -14.90 1.87
N GLY A 48 5.80 -15.67 1.09
CA GLY A 48 6.63 -16.75 1.66
C GLY A 48 7.61 -16.23 2.73
N THR A 49 8.00 -14.97 2.64
CA THR A 49 8.84 -14.25 3.61
C THR A 49 8.13 -14.07 4.94
N LEU A 50 6.83 -13.71 4.94
CA LEU A 50 6.04 -13.57 6.16
C LEU A 50 5.98 -14.88 6.95
N VAL A 51 5.87 -16.03 6.25
CA VAL A 51 5.85 -17.34 6.90
C VAL A 51 7.20 -17.73 7.48
N ARG A 52 8.28 -17.36 6.79
CA ARG A 52 9.65 -17.80 7.16
C ARG A 52 10.35 -16.86 8.11
N LYS A 53 10.12 -15.56 8.00
CA LYS A 53 10.89 -14.51 8.67
C LYS A 53 10.03 -13.56 9.53
N GLY A 54 8.70 -13.72 9.49
CA GLY A 54 7.78 -12.90 10.26
C GLY A 54 7.33 -11.61 9.55
N VAL A 55 6.38 -10.92 10.20
CA VAL A 55 5.66 -9.79 9.61
C VAL A 55 6.56 -8.57 9.40
N LEU A 56 7.42 -8.24 10.34
CA LEU A 56 8.29 -7.06 10.26
C LEU A 56 9.22 -7.16 9.05
N TYR A 57 9.88 -8.30 8.89
CA TYR A 57 10.78 -8.53 7.77
C TYR A 57 10.05 -8.49 6.43
N ALA A 58 8.82 -9.04 6.37
CA ALA A 58 8.02 -9.00 5.15
C ALA A 58 7.61 -7.56 4.77
N ILE A 59 7.35 -6.71 5.76
CA ILE A 59 7.07 -5.28 5.55
C ILE A 59 8.33 -4.55 5.07
N GLU A 60 9.48 -4.77 5.73
CA GLU A 60 10.76 -4.17 5.30
C GLU A 60 11.11 -4.55 3.86
N GLU A 61 11.04 -5.83 3.51
CA GLU A 61 11.31 -6.32 2.14
C GLU A 61 10.40 -5.65 1.10
N TYR A 62 9.13 -5.44 1.46
CA TYR A 62 8.19 -4.73 0.58
C TYR A 62 8.55 -3.27 0.41
N ILE A 63 8.88 -2.56 1.50
CA ILE A 63 9.29 -1.14 1.48
C ILE A 63 10.57 -0.95 0.66
N ASP A 64 11.56 -1.83 0.85
CA ASP A 64 12.81 -1.81 0.08
C ASP A 64 12.57 -2.01 -1.42
N GLY A 65 11.58 -2.85 -1.77
CA GLY A 65 11.14 -3.03 -3.15
C GLY A 65 10.52 -1.78 -3.77
N LEU A 66 9.86 -0.94 -2.97
CA LEU A 66 9.24 0.32 -3.39
C LEU A 66 10.25 1.48 -3.50
N SER A 67 11.31 1.48 -2.69
CA SER A 67 12.28 2.59 -2.58
C SER A 67 13.02 2.91 -3.89
N LYS A 68 12.87 2.07 -4.91
CA LYS A 68 13.33 2.34 -6.28
C LYS A 68 12.50 3.40 -7.00
N ASN A 69 11.35 3.78 -6.48
CA ASN A 69 10.50 4.86 -6.97
C ASN A 69 10.62 6.06 -6.01
N GLU A 70 11.33 7.10 -6.41
CA GLU A 70 11.70 8.25 -5.56
C GLU A 70 10.51 9.13 -5.07
N ALA A 71 9.26 8.77 -5.41
CA ALA A 71 8.11 9.63 -5.16
C ALA A 71 7.64 9.66 -3.70
N LEU A 72 7.83 8.58 -2.93
CA LEU A 72 7.39 8.46 -1.54
C LEU A 72 8.54 7.94 -0.67
N LYS A 73 8.91 8.69 0.36
CA LYS A 73 9.85 8.22 1.40
C LYS A 73 9.06 7.56 2.52
N ILE A 74 9.40 6.32 2.84
CA ILE A 74 8.77 5.56 3.93
C ILE A 74 9.79 5.38 5.05
N SER A 75 9.43 5.83 6.27
CA SER A 75 10.13 5.51 7.51
C SER A 75 9.42 4.33 8.16
N PHE A 76 10.18 3.30 8.53
CA PHE A 76 9.64 2.12 9.21
C PHE A 76 10.44 1.88 10.48
N VAL A 77 9.77 2.00 11.62
CA VAL A 77 10.38 1.84 12.94
C VAL A 77 9.56 0.83 13.75
N HIS A 78 10.23 -0.04 14.50
CA HIS A 78 9.55 -0.98 15.38
C HIS A 78 10.31 -1.20 16.69
N GLN A 79 9.57 -1.34 17.80
CA GLN A 79 10.11 -1.58 19.11
C GLN A 79 9.28 -2.57 19.91
N GLY A 80 9.94 -3.63 20.38
CA GLY A 80 9.35 -4.58 21.32
C GLY A 80 8.24 -5.46 20.73
N VAL A 81 8.12 -5.55 19.41
CA VAL A 81 7.10 -6.36 18.73
C VAL A 81 7.35 -7.84 19.06
N PRO A 82 6.39 -8.54 19.67
CA PRO A 82 6.55 -9.95 19.99
C PRO A 82 6.40 -10.83 18.75
N GLU A 83 6.69 -12.10 18.89
CA GLU A 83 6.28 -13.09 17.91
C GLU A 83 4.74 -13.17 17.91
N LEU A 84 4.15 -12.98 16.75
CA LEU A 84 2.71 -12.96 16.56
C LEU A 84 2.23 -14.30 15.98
N ASP A 85 1.03 -14.71 16.36
CA ASP A 85 0.38 -15.81 15.68
C ASP A 85 0.19 -15.50 14.18
N LYS A 86 0.05 -16.56 13.40
CA LYS A 86 -0.01 -16.47 11.95
C LYS A 86 -1.19 -15.63 11.44
N ALA A 87 -2.32 -15.68 12.12
CA ALA A 87 -3.53 -14.95 11.72
C ALA A 87 -3.37 -13.44 11.96
N LYS A 88 -2.86 -13.05 13.13
CA LYS A 88 -2.52 -11.65 13.45
C LYS A 88 -1.45 -11.13 12.50
N ALA A 89 -0.36 -11.89 12.29
CA ALA A 89 0.73 -11.49 11.39
C ALA A 89 0.25 -11.20 9.95
N ILE A 90 -0.64 -12.05 9.41
CA ILE A 90 -1.23 -11.85 8.07
C ILE A 90 -2.10 -10.59 8.03
N ASN A 91 -2.96 -10.38 9.03
CA ASN A 91 -3.84 -9.22 9.05
C ASN A 91 -3.06 -7.91 9.22
N ILE A 92 -2.03 -7.88 10.07
CA ILE A 92 -1.12 -6.75 10.23
C ILE A 92 -0.40 -6.45 8.90
N TYR A 93 0.17 -7.46 8.26
CA TYR A 93 0.81 -7.27 6.95
C TYR A 93 -0.14 -6.62 5.94
N ARG A 94 -1.36 -7.15 5.83
CA ARG A 94 -2.38 -6.62 4.90
C ARG A 94 -2.84 -5.20 5.26
N LEU A 95 -2.93 -4.86 6.54
CA LEU A 95 -3.20 -3.49 7.00
C LEU A 95 -2.13 -2.53 6.51
N VAL A 96 -0.86 -2.86 6.75
CA VAL A 96 0.26 -2.01 6.34
C VAL A 96 0.32 -1.87 4.82
N MET A 97 0.11 -2.97 4.07
CA MET A 97 0.06 -2.92 2.60
C MET A 97 -1.05 -2.00 2.08
N GLU A 98 -2.25 -2.07 2.69
CA GLU A 98 -3.38 -1.22 2.33
C GLU A 98 -3.08 0.26 2.62
N ILE A 99 -2.44 0.56 3.77
CA ILE A 99 -2.04 1.92 4.13
C ILE A 99 -1.03 2.47 3.13
N ILE A 100 0.04 1.71 2.84
CA ILE A 100 1.06 2.11 1.85
C ILE A 100 0.41 2.35 0.47
N HIS A 101 -0.49 1.47 0.06
CA HIS A 101 -1.21 1.56 -1.20
C HIS A 101 -2.08 2.81 -1.28
N ASN A 102 -2.85 3.08 -0.21
CA ASN A 102 -3.68 4.28 -0.14
C ASN A 102 -2.84 5.56 -0.20
N THR A 103 -1.69 5.56 0.47
CA THR A 103 -0.76 6.69 0.43
C THR A 103 -0.20 6.91 -0.99
N LEU A 104 0.26 5.86 -1.65
CA LEU A 104 0.80 5.94 -3.01
C LEU A 104 -0.26 6.37 -4.03
N LYS A 105 -1.48 5.82 -3.93
CA LYS A 105 -2.52 5.98 -4.94
C LYS A 105 -3.35 7.25 -4.78
N HIS A 106 -3.58 7.67 -3.54
CA HIS A 106 -4.58 8.69 -3.23
C HIS A 106 -4.03 9.91 -2.50
N ALA A 107 -3.00 9.75 -1.68
CA ALA A 107 -2.57 10.82 -0.81
C ALA A 107 -1.69 11.87 -1.49
N LYS A 108 -0.99 11.55 -2.58
CA LYS A 108 0.06 12.41 -3.17
C LYS A 108 1.08 12.85 -2.11
N ALA A 109 1.39 11.97 -1.15
CA ALA A 109 2.30 12.25 -0.06
C ALA A 109 3.76 12.12 -0.52
N GLY A 110 4.64 12.92 0.02
CA GLY A 110 6.08 12.78 -0.11
C GLY A 110 6.71 11.94 1.00
N PHE A 111 5.94 11.67 2.07
CA PHE A 111 6.42 10.98 3.25
C PHE A 111 5.33 10.15 3.93
N LEU A 112 5.70 8.96 4.42
CA LEU A 112 4.87 8.07 5.22
C LEU A 112 5.71 7.51 6.38
N ASP A 113 5.29 7.79 7.61
CA ASP A 113 5.81 7.13 8.81
C ASP A 113 4.99 5.91 9.16
N ILE A 114 5.67 4.83 9.54
CA ILE A 114 5.07 3.58 10.04
C ILE A 114 5.84 3.19 11.30
N GLU A 115 5.16 3.15 12.43
CA GLU A 115 5.74 2.79 13.72
C GLU A 115 4.96 1.65 14.37
N PHE A 116 5.67 0.62 14.83
CA PHE A 116 5.15 -0.41 15.71
C PHE A 116 5.77 -0.26 17.11
N LYS A 117 4.93 -0.18 18.11
CA LYS A 117 5.35 -0.09 19.49
C LYS A 117 4.53 -1.04 20.36
N ARG A 118 5.22 -1.79 21.22
CA ARG A 118 4.55 -2.55 22.26
C ARG A 118 4.30 -1.67 23.48
N GLU A 119 3.06 -1.64 23.95
CA GLU A 119 2.65 -1.00 25.20
C GLU A 119 1.88 -2.01 26.04
N GLN A 120 2.52 -2.53 27.10
CA GLN A 120 1.96 -3.60 27.95
C GLN A 120 1.53 -4.84 27.10
N ASP A 121 0.25 -5.13 27.06
CA ASP A 121 -0.34 -6.25 26.33
C ASP A 121 -0.96 -5.85 24.98
N MET A 122 -0.61 -4.66 24.50
CA MET A 122 -1.05 -4.12 23.22
C MET A 122 0.13 -3.91 22.27
N LEU A 123 -0.07 -4.20 21.02
CA LEU A 123 0.76 -3.76 19.91
C LEU A 123 0.09 -2.57 19.25
N ILE A 124 0.73 -1.42 19.28
CA ILE A 124 0.25 -0.20 18.65
C ILE A 124 0.94 -0.01 17.31
N LEU A 125 0.16 0.03 16.25
CA LEU A 125 0.61 0.45 14.92
C LEU A 125 0.15 1.89 14.70
N THR A 126 1.08 2.80 14.59
CA THR A 126 0.81 4.19 14.20
C THR A 126 1.37 4.44 12.80
N THR A 127 0.58 5.06 11.95
CA THR A 127 1.06 5.52 10.65
C THR A 127 0.61 6.95 10.39
N GLN A 128 1.44 7.72 9.68
CA GLN A 128 1.11 9.09 9.32
C GLN A 128 1.72 9.47 7.97
N ASP A 129 0.89 9.94 7.05
CA ASP A 129 1.34 10.55 5.81
C ASP A 129 1.17 12.08 5.83
N ASN A 130 1.90 12.76 4.96
CA ASN A 130 1.80 14.20 4.77
C ASN A 130 1.04 14.56 3.47
N GLY A 131 0.13 13.72 3.04
CA GLY A 131 -0.59 13.89 1.78
C GLY A 131 -1.82 14.79 1.86
N SER A 132 -2.69 14.62 0.87
CA SER A 132 -3.90 15.43 0.72
C SER A 132 -4.95 15.23 1.82
N GLY A 133 -4.90 14.11 2.54
CA GLY A 133 -5.96 13.74 3.47
C GLY A 133 -7.33 13.60 2.80
N PHE A 134 -8.35 13.35 3.58
CA PHE A 134 -9.75 13.25 3.15
C PHE A 134 -10.70 13.59 4.30
N ASP A 135 -11.97 13.88 3.96
CA ASP A 135 -13.03 14.07 4.95
C ASP A 135 -13.50 12.69 5.47
N TYR A 136 -12.94 12.30 6.62
CA TYR A 136 -13.21 11.00 7.24
C TYR A 136 -14.68 10.88 7.68
N GLU A 137 -15.27 11.95 8.24
CA GLU A 137 -16.65 11.92 8.72
C GLU A 137 -17.64 11.70 7.57
N THR A 138 -17.46 12.44 6.47
CA THR A 138 -18.28 12.26 5.28
C THR A 138 -18.10 10.87 4.66
N MET A 139 -16.88 10.35 4.62
CA MET A 139 -16.61 9.02 4.09
C MET A 139 -17.24 7.92 4.94
N LYS A 140 -17.18 8.06 6.26
CA LYS A 140 -17.80 7.14 7.23
C LYS A 140 -19.33 7.11 7.09
N LEU A 141 -19.97 8.27 6.98
CA LEU A 141 -21.42 8.40 6.82
C LEU A 141 -21.92 7.75 5.52
N ASN A 142 -21.18 7.92 4.43
CA ASN A 142 -21.56 7.41 3.11
C ASN A 142 -21.19 5.93 2.89
N ASN A 143 -20.66 5.24 3.90
CA ASN A 143 -20.13 3.87 3.75
C ASN A 143 -19.17 3.71 2.55
N SER A 144 -18.50 4.79 2.15
CA SER A 144 -17.58 4.82 1.02
C SER A 144 -16.17 4.42 1.46
N GLY A 145 -15.40 3.84 0.53
CA GLY A 145 -14.02 3.41 0.80
C GLY A 145 -13.91 1.94 1.21
N LEU A 146 -13.90 1.04 0.20
CA LEU A 146 -13.71 -0.40 0.41
C LEU A 146 -12.43 -0.72 1.19
N GLY A 147 -11.33 0.01 0.93
CA GLY A 147 -10.06 -0.16 1.64
C GLY A 147 -10.16 0.15 3.13
N LEU A 148 -10.79 1.28 3.48
CA LEU A 148 -10.99 1.66 4.88
C LEU A 148 -11.84 0.65 5.66
N ARG A 149 -12.92 0.17 5.05
CA ARG A 149 -13.77 -0.89 5.64
C ARG A 149 -13.00 -2.19 5.82
N SER A 150 -12.18 -2.57 4.84
CA SER A 150 -11.32 -3.74 4.93
C SER A 150 -10.32 -3.62 6.08
N MET A 151 -9.74 -2.44 6.30
CA MET A 151 -8.82 -2.19 7.40
C MET A 151 -9.54 -2.27 8.77
N LEU A 152 -10.70 -1.64 8.91
CA LEU A 152 -11.52 -1.71 10.12
C LEU A 152 -11.89 -3.16 10.47
N ASN A 153 -12.39 -3.92 9.50
CA ASN A 153 -12.73 -5.32 9.70
C ASN A 153 -11.51 -6.19 10.10
N ARG A 154 -10.31 -5.87 9.58
CA ARG A 154 -9.08 -6.58 9.98
C ARG A 154 -8.67 -6.27 11.41
N ALA A 155 -8.81 -5.02 11.85
CA ALA A 155 -8.57 -4.64 13.24
C ALA A 155 -9.54 -5.40 14.17
N GLU A 156 -10.83 -5.41 13.84
CA GLU A 156 -11.85 -6.14 14.58
C GLU A 156 -11.59 -7.66 14.65
N VAL A 157 -11.19 -8.29 13.54
CA VAL A 157 -10.81 -9.72 13.50
C VAL A 157 -9.63 -10.05 14.41
N MET A 158 -8.77 -9.08 14.67
CA MET A 158 -7.66 -9.19 15.62
C MET A 158 -8.04 -8.79 17.06
N GLU A 159 -9.34 -8.55 17.32
CA GLU A 159 -9.86 -8.04 18.60
C GLU A 159 -9.29 -6.67 18.97
N GLY A 160 -8.91 -5.89 17.96
CA GLY A 160 -8.28 -4.58 18.09
C GLY A 160 -9.20 -3.45 17.65
N ASP A 161 -8.75 -2.24 17.93
CA ASP A 161 -9.41 -1.00 17.55
C ASP A 161 -8.60 -0.22 16.51
N MET A 162 -9.28 0.53 15.65
CA MET A 162 -8.66 1.40 14.67
C MET A 162 -9.25 2.81 14.71
N TYR A 163 -8.39 3.78 14.91
CA TYR A 163 -8.70 5.20 14.90
C TYR A 163 -8.12 5.87 13.67
N VAL A 164 -8.87 6.80 13.09
CA VAL A 164 -8.48 7.52 11.88
C VAL A 164 -8.60 9.02 12.11
N GLU A 165 -7.52 9.73 11.89
CA GLU A 165 -7.46 11.18 11.89
C GLU A 165 -7.09 11.64 10.47
N SER A 166 -8.04 12.23 9.75
CA SER A 166 -7.80 12.77 8.42
C SER A 166 -8.70 13.97 8.15
N SER A 167 -8.17 14.95 7.47
CA SER A 167 -8.92 16.07 6.93
C SER A 167 -8.23 16.62 5.68
N PRO A 168 -8.96 17.25 4.74
CA PRO A 168 -8.39 17.78 3.52
C PRO A 168 -7.20 18.70 3.77
N GLY A 169 -6.07 18.40 3.11
CA GLY A 169 -4.82 19.15 3.21
C GLY A 169 -3.94 18.85 4.42
N LYS A 170 -4.31 17.89 5.29
CA LYS A 170 -3.55 17.60 6.51
C LYS A 170 -2.97 16.18 6.59
N GLY A 171 -3.03 15.42 5.49
CA GLY A 171 -2.62 14.02 5.47
C GLY A 171 -3.56 13.11 6.23
N THR A 172 -3.12 11.89 6.48
CA THR A 172 -3.90 10.88 7.20
C THR A 172 -3.04 10.20 8.26
N LYS A 173 -3.62 10.02 9.44
CA LYS A 173 -3.03 9.23 10.52
C LYS A 173 -3.95 8.09 10.89
N TYR A 174 -3.38 6.90 10.99
CA TYR A 174 -4.04 5.72 11.54
C TYR A 174 -3.36 5.32 12.84
N ILE A 175 -4.17 4.96 13.85
CA ILE A 175 -3.70 4.33 15.09
C ILE A 175 -4.49 3.03 15.21
N ILE A 176 -3.78 1.91 15.29
CA ILE A 176 -4.38 0.58 15.37
C ILE A 176 -3.82 -0.12 16.61
N GLU A 177 -4.70 -0.45 17.53
CA GLU A 177 -4.38 -1.08 18.81
C GLU A 177 -4.76 -2.55 18.73
N ILE A 178 -3.83 -3.47 18.93
CA ILE A 178 -4.02 -4.91 18.73
C ILE A 178 -3.60 -5.64 20.00
N PRO A 179 -4.50 -6.40 20.66
CA PRO A 179 -4.13 -7.25 21.79
C PRO A 179 -3.11 -8.32 21.37
N ILE A 180 -2.07 -8.52 22.20
CA ILE A 180 -1.00 -9.50 21.97
C ILE A 180 -0.94 -10.59 23.02
N THR A 181 -2.02 -10.74 23.76
CA THR A 181 -2.25 -11.87 24.70
C THR A 181 -2.82 -13.06 23.97
#